data_34997eca3d610cc8dbedb1832b0e2b67
#
_entry.id   34997eca3d610cc8dbedb1832b0e2b67
#
_cell.length_a   1.000
_cell.length_b   1.000
_cell.length_c   1.000
_cell.angle_alpha   90.00
_cell.angle_beta   90.00
_cell.angle_gamma   90.00
#
_symmetry.space_group_name_H-M   'P 1'
#
loop_
_entity.id
_entity.type
_entity.pdbx_description
1 polymer ?
#
loop_
_entity_poly.entity_id
_entity_poly.type
_entity_poly.pdbx_seq_one_letter_code
_entity_poly.pdbx_strand_id
1 'polypeptide(L)'
;MFLRAGALSLALLLASRLLGVARESSLAAAFGSSGLADLAVLALSLPDWIASVIASGALAYVLLPAWAARDAPAVAGLQRKVARALVGGGIVLAVALALFGGPLARALAAGVPAAMQPLAVQALWWSAAAVPLALLASLWATRAQHERDFTGLYGANLVVNATLIAAIAAAGLSGSPPAAVLVLGLGLLGAMALRLLWLRLRLPTTPERGAPEVSVPAPPVWLWAVLSAGLPLALPFAARSAASQAGEGGLATFNYAWKLVELPLVLAIQLVASLAFPAIARALAPGGGQVAAPVRQAFALAWTLACAAIAALAVGAPALARLLFGWGRMDAAALEQVWRWGLAGSWGLLPQAVAAVALTVLAARRKMRPAVAAYGAAFLLLLAAAAAGVSDGLLLMQVLNLGYALVAVVCVIALGREGLSWLPGAAMAWSAAGLAAVLALHFALPAAWRDGALLAPLLAAAVAAALLLLLTLWRSGDLRQALRR
;
A
#
# COMPACT_ATOMS: atom_id res chain seq x y z
N MET A 1 -2.17 -31.55 0.04
CA MET A 1 -3.22 -30.61 -0.43
C MET A 1 -2.96 -29.19 0.07
N PHE A 2 -2.70 -28.94 1.36
CA PHE A 2 -2.46 -27.60 1.96
C PHE A 2 -1.25 -26.84 1.37
N LEU A 3 -0.12 -27.50 1.12
CA LEU A 3 1.08 -26.88 0.53
C LEU A 3 0.84 -26.36 -0.89
N ARG A 4 0.09 -27.11 -1.72
CA ARG A 4 -0.26 -26.66 -3.09
C ARG A 4 -1.21 -25.47 -3.08
N ALA A 5 -2.22 -25.45 -2.20
CA ALA A 5 -3.13 -24.32 -2.06
C ALA A 5 -2.41 -23.08 -1.53
N GLY A 6 -1.49 -23.24 -0.56
CA GLY A 6 -0.67 -22.15 -0.06
C GLY A 6 0.29 -21.57 -1.11
N ALA A 7 0.96 -22.44 -1.89
CA ALA A 7 1.86 -22.03 -2.97
C ALA A 7 1.09 -21.27 -4.07
N LEU A 8 -0.09 -21.77 -4.48
CA LEU A 8 -0.93 -21.09 -5.46
C LEU A 8 -1.38 -19.71 -4.97
N SER A 9 -1.81 -19.61 -3.70
CA SER A 9 -2.22 -18.35 -3.09
C SER A 9 -1.08 -17.33 -3.07
N LEU A 10 0.14 -17.76 -2.72
CA LEU A 10 1.33 -16.92 -2.74
C LEU A 10 1.69 -16.49 -4.17
N ALA A 11 1.65 -17.41 -5.13
CA ALA A 11 1.92 -17.10 -6.53
C ALA A 11 0.91 -16.07 -7.09
N LEU A 12 -0.38 -16.22 -6.79
CA LEU A 12 -1.42 -15.27 -7.20
C LEU A 12 -1.26 -13.92 -6.50
N LEU A 13 -0.87 -13.90 -5.23
CA LEU A 13 -0.56 -12.66 -4.51
C LEU A 13 0.60 -11.92 -5.19
N LEU A 14 1.72 -12.62 -5.48
CA LEU A 14 2.87 -12.04 -6.14
C LEU A 14 2.51 -11.56 -7.56
N ALA A 15 1.80 -12.38 -8.34
CA ALA A 15 1.32 -12.01 -9.67
C ALA A 15 0.44 -10.74 -9.62
N SER A 16 -0.47 -10.64 -8.64
CA SER A 16 -1.31 -9.47 -8.42
C SER A 16 -0.48 -8.20 -8.12
N ARG A 17 0.59 -8.32 -7.33
CA ARG A 17 1.48 -7.20 -7.02
C ARG A 17 2.31 -6.79 -8.23
N LEU A 18 2.87 -7.74 -8.97
CA LEU A 18 3.62 -7.47 -10.20
C LEU A 18 2.72 -6.81 -11.27
N LEU A 19 1.49 -7.28 -11.41
CA LEU A 19 0.55 -6.67 -12.35
C LEU A 19 0.13 -5.26 -11.91
N GLY A 20 0.08 -4.99 -10.60
CA GLY A 20 -0.09 -3.63 -10.06
C GLY A 20 1.07 -2.70 -10.43
N VAL A 21 2.31 -3.21 -10.39
CA VAL A 21 3.50 -2.46 -10.86
C VAL A 21 3.43 -2.23 -12.37
N ALA A 22 3.09 -3.26 -13.14
CA ALA A 22 2.92 -3.15 -14.59
C ALA A 22 1.87 -2.11 -14.98
N ARG A 23 0.79 -1.96 -14.18
CA ARG A 23 -0.20 -0.89 -14.36
C ARG A 23 0.44 0.50 -14.21
N GLU A 24 1.23 0.72 -13.17
CA GLU A 24 1.92 2.01 -12.98
C GLU A 24 2.97 2.27 -14.07
N SER A 25 3.69 1.23 -14.49
CA SER A 25 4.62 1.32 -15.62
C SER A 25 3.91 1.66 -16.92
N SER A 26 2.74 1.06 -17.16
CA SER A 26 1.90 1.37 -18.34
C SER A 26 1.41 2.81 -18.30
N LEU A 27 1.09 3.34 -17.11
CA LEU A 27 0.65 4.72 -16.93
C LEU A 27 1.80 5.69 -17.24
N ALA A 28 3.01 5.42 -16.71
CA ALA A 28 4.20 6.18 -17.02
C ALA A 28 4.55 6.13 -18.52
N ALA A 29 4.45 4.96 -19.14
CA ALA A 29 4.71 4.80 -20.58
C ALA A 29 3.69 5.56 -21.45
N ALA A 30 2.41 5.56 -21.08
CA ALA A 30 1.36 6.21 -21.86
C ALA A 30 1.36 7.74 -21.72
N PHE A 31 1.65 8.27 -20.52
CA PHE A 31 1.43 9.67 -20.19
C PHE A 31 2.68 10.40 -19.64
N GLY A 32 3.74 9.68 -19.27
CA GLY A 32 4.95 10.29 -18.70
C GLY A 32 4.68 10.97 -17.34
N SER A 33 5.25 12.16 -17.15
CA SER A 33 5.04 13.06 -16.02
C SER A 33 4.29 14.32 -16.46
N SER A 34 3.17 14.16 -17.15
CA SER A 34 2.34 15.25 -17.67
C SER A 34 1.10 15.50 -16.83
N GLY A 35 0.38 16.60 -17.09
CA GLY A 35 -0.92 16.86 -16.48
C GLY A 35 -1.94 15.75 -16.76
N LEU A 36 -1.86 15.05 -17.90
CA LEU A 36 -2.71 13.90 -18.17
C LEU A 36 -2.33 12.69 -17.30
N ALA A 37 -1.06 12.50 -16.97
CA ALA A 37 -0.64 11.52 -15.99
C ALA A 37 -1.20 11.83 -14.60
N ASP A 38 -1.19 13.10 -14.18
CA ASP A 38 -1.79 13.55 -12.93
C ASP A 38 -3.30 13.24 -12.87
N LEU A 39 -4.02 13.52 -13.99
CA LEU A 39 -5.44 13.19 -14.10
C LEU A 39 -5.70 11.68 -14.02
N ALA A 40 -4.87 10.87 -14.67
CA ALA A 40 -4.98 9.42 -14.62
C ALA A 40 -4.73 8.88 -13.22
N VAL A 41 -3.68 9.36 -12.54
CA VAL A 41 -3.39 8.99 -11.14
C VAL A 41 -4.54 9.42 -10.23
N LEU A 42 -5.07 10.64 -10.38
CA LEU A 42 -6.21 11.13 -9.60
C LEU A 42 -7.44 10.23 -9.80
N ALA A 43 -7.80 9.94 -11.06
CA ALA A 43 -8.96 9.13 -11.39
C ALA A 43 -8.88 7.71 -10.82
N LEU A 44 -7.73 7.05 -10.97
CA LEU A 44 -7.57 5.64 -10.62
C LEU A 44 -7.30 5.42 -9.14
N SER A 45 -6.60 6.36 -8.48
CA SER A 45 -6.15 6.14 -7.10
C SER A 45 -7.20 6.43 -6.04
N LEU A 46 -8.15 7.32 -6.27
CA LEU A 46 -9.14 7.68 -5.26
C LEU A 46 -10.11 6.52 -4.92
N PRO A 47 -10.74 5.83 -5.89
CA PRO A 47 -11.58 4.66 -5.60
C PRO A 47 -10.78 3.49 -5.02
N ASP A 48 -9.53 3.30 -5.48
CA ASP A 48 -8.65 2.25 -4.98
C ASP A 48 -8.24 2.50 -3.51
N TRP A 49 -7.95 3.76 -3.16
CA TRP A 49 -7.68 4.17 -1.78
C TRP A 49 -8.91 3.96 -0.88
N ILE A 50 -10.09 4.45 -1.27
CA ILE A 50 -11.34 4.29 -0.53
C ILE A 50 -11.65 2.79 -0.32
N ALA A 51 -11.54 1.99 -1.39
CA ALA A 51 -11.74 0.56 -1.34
C ALA A 51 -10.74 -0.14 -0.40
N SER A 52 -9.47 0.28 -0.40
CA SER A 52 -8.43 -0.29 0.44
C SER A 52 -8.66 0.01 1.92
N VAL A 53 -9.02 1.24 2.27
CA VAL A 53 -9.38 1.64 3.64
C VAL A 53 -10.55 0.79 4.18
N ILE A 54 -11.57 0.60 3.35
CA ILE A 54 -12.78 -0.11 3.75
C ILE A 54 -12.56 -1.64 3.74
N ALA A 55 -11.97 -2.20 2.67
CA ALA A 55 -11.86 -3.65 2.49
C ALA A 55 -10.83 -4.29 3.41
N SER A 56 -9.58 -3.81 3.35
CA SER A 56 -8.48 -4.43 4.09
C SER A 56 -8.47 -4.06 5.57
N GLY A 57 -9.12 -2.96 5.92
CA GLY A 57 -9.18 -2.46 7.29
C GLY A 57 -10.53 -2.71 7.95
N ALA A 58 -11.52 -1.86 7.62
CA ALA A 58 -12.78 -1.84 8.39
C ALA A 58 -13.60 -3.12 8.21
N LEU A 59 -13.83 -3.59 6.98
CA LEU A 59 -14.66 -4.77 6.73
C LEU A 59 -14.02 -6.04 7.29
N ALA A 60 -12.74 -6.28 7.00
CA ALA A 60 -12.06 -7.48 7.48
C ALA A 60 -12.00 -7.50 9.02
N TYR A 61 -11.61 -6.37 9.64
CA TYR A 61 -11.50 -6.26 11.08
C TYR A 61 -12.85 -6.49 11.81
N VAL A 62 -13.96 -5.98 11.24
CA VAL A 62 -15.28 -6.04 11.86
C VAL A 62 -16.04 -7.30 11.48
N LEU A 63 -16.03 -7.68 10.19
CA LEU A 63 -16.91 -8.74 9.69
C LEU A 63 -16.32 -10.14 9.85
N LEU A 64 -15.00 -10.35 9.72
CA LEU A 64 -14.46 -11.70 9.84
C LEU A 64 -14.71 -12.32 11.22
N PRO A 65 -14.49 -11.62 12.35
CA PRO A 65 -14.86 -12.16 13.67
C PRO A 65 -16.37 -12.33 13.83
N ALA A 66 -17.16 -11.37 13.29
CA ALA A 66 -18.60 -11.44 13.36
C ALA A 66 -19.19 -12.61 12.57
N TRP A 67 -18.61 -12.95 11.42
CA TRP A 67 -19.02 -14.09 10.58
C TRP A 67 -18.53 -15.43 11.15
N ALA A 68 -17.35 -15.48 11.75
CA ALA A 68 -16.79 -16.71 12.31
C ALA A 68 -17.66 -17.32 13.44
N ALA A 69 -18.45 -16.49 14.11
CA ALA A 69 -19.32 -16.89 15.21
C ALA A 69 -20.77 -17.19 14.76
N ARG A 70 -21.06 -17.23 13.44
CA ARG A 70 -22.43 -17.32 12.91
C ARG A 70 -22.59 -18.42 11.88
N ASP A 71 -23.81 -18.89 11.73
CA ASP A 71 -24.23 -19.80 10.66
C ASP A 71 -24.40 -19.10 9.30
N ALA A 72 -24.49 -19.87 8.24
CA ALA A 72 -24.52 -19.32 6.87
C ALA A 72 -25.70 -18.37 6.60
N PRO A 73 -26.93 -18.60 7.08
CA PRO A 73 -28.05 -17.66 6.93
C PRO A 73 -27.81 -16.32 7.63
N ALA A 74 -27.28 -16.34 8.86
CA ALA A 74 -26.96 -15.12 9.62
C ALA A 74 -25.81 -14.32 8.97
N VAL A 75 -24.80 -15.01 8.44
CA VAL A 75 -23.72 -14.39 7.65
C VAL A 75 -24.28 -13.68 6.42
N ALA A 76 -25.16 -14.34 5.65
CA ALA A 76 -25.82 -13.75 4.48
C ALA A 76 -26.70 -12.55 4.86
N GLY A 77 -27.42 -12.62 5.98
CA GLY A 77 -28.24 -11.54 6.52
C GLY A 77 -27.41 -10.31 6.87
N LEU A 78 -26.29 -10.50 7.61
CA LEU A 78 -25.36 -9.41 7.95
C LEU A 78 -24.71 -8.82 6.70
N GLN A 79 -24.24 -9.66 5.77
CA GLN A 79 -23.66 -9.20 4.51
C GLN A 79 -24.61 -8.30 3.72
N ARG A 80 -25.91 -8.64 3.64
CA ARG A 80 -26.92 -7.81 2.96
C ARG A 80 -27.16 -6.47 3.65
N LYS A 81 -27.23 -6.44 4.99
CA LYS A 81 -27.35 -5.18 5.75
C LYS A 81 -26.15 -4.27 5.47
N VAL A 82 -24.94 -4.83 5.53
CA VAL A 82 -23.70 -4.09 5.25
C VAL A 82 -23.63 -3.67 3.77
N ALA A 83 -24.04 -4.53 2.83
CA ALA A 83 -24.07 -4.19 1.41
C ALA A 83 -24.99 -2.97 1.14
N ARG A 84 -26.19 -2.95 1.73
CA ARG A 84 -27.10 -1.80 1.61
C ARG A 84 -26.50 -0.51 2.19
N ALA A 85 -25.85 -0.61 3.35
CA ALA A 85 -25.17 0.53 3.98
C ALA A 85 -24.01 1.03 3.12
N LEU A 86 -23.20 0.12 2.54
CA LEU A 86 -22.07 0.49 1.66
C LEU A 86 -22.55 1.09 0.34
N VAL A 87 -23.62 0.57 -0.26
CA VAL A 87 -24.21 1.16 -1.48
C VAL A 87 -24.76 2.54 -1.17
N GLY A 88 -25.58 2.68 -0.11
CA GLY A 88 -26.14 3.97 0.28
C GLY A 88 -25.05 5.00 0.64
N GLY A 89 -24.11 4.61 1.50
CA GLY A 89 -22.97 5.47 1.85
C GLY A 89 -22.05 5.77 0.66
N GLY A 90 -21.86 4.79 -0.23
CA GLY A 90 -21.09 4.97 -1.48
C GLY A 90 -21.76 5.95 -2.44
N ILE A 91 -23.09 5.91 -2.57
CA ILE A 91 -23.84 6.89 -3.37
C ILE A 91 -23.74 8.29 -2.76
N VAL A 92 -23.93 8.42 -1.44
CA VAL A 92 -23.78 9.71 -0.75
C VAL A 92 -22.37 10.27 -0.96
N LEU A 93 -21.33 9.45 -0.81
CA LEU A 93 -19.95 9.84 -1.05
C LEU A 93 -19.71 10.21 -2.52
N ALA A 94 -20.26 9.44 -3.46
CA ALA A 94 -20.16 9.72 -4.89
C ALA A 94 -20.81 11.08 -5.25
N VAL A 95 -22.00 11.35 -4.70
CA VAL A 95 -22.68 12.64 -4.88
C VAL A 95 -21.86 13.78 -4.27
N ALA A 96 -21.32 13.61 -3.08
CA ALA A 96 -20.44 14.60 -2.45
C ALA A 96 -19.17 14.87 -3.30
N LEU A 97 -18.50 13.82 -3.79
CA LEU A 97 -17.34 13.96 -4.68
C LEU A 97 -17.70 14.67 -5.99
N ALA A 98 -18.89 14.42 -6.54
CA ALA A 98 -19.36 15.06 -7.75
C ALA A 98 -19.70 16.54 -7.53
N LEU A 99 -20.38 16.87 -6.43
CA LEU A 99 -20.78 18.25 -6.10
C LEU A 99 -19.56 19.12 -5.74
N PHE A 100 -18.61 18.55 -5.00
CA PHE A 100 -17.37 19.25 -4.60
C PHE A 100 -16.18 18.98 -5.54
N GLY A 101 -16.45 18.48 -6.77
CA GLY A 101 -15.41 18.10 -7.72
C GLY A 101 -14.41 19.21 -8.03
N GLY A 102 -14.85 20.46 -8.20
CA GLY A 102 -13.97 21.60 -8.46
C GLY A 102 -13.01 21.93 -7.33
N PRO A 103 -13.49 22.19 -6.10
CA PRO A 103 -12.63 22.34 -4.92
C PRO A 103 -11.69 21.14 -4.68
N LEU A 104 -12.20 19.93 -4.82
CA LEU A 104 -11.40 18.71 -4.65
C LEU A 104 -10.31 18.54 -5.71
N ALA A 105 -10.60 18.84 -6.97
CA ALA A 105 -9.60 18.81 -8.04
C ALA A 105 -8.45 19.77 -7.72
N ARG A 106 -8.76 20.99 -7.30
CA ARG A 106 -7.75 21.97 -6.88
C ARG A 106 -6.95 21.55 -5.65
N ALA A 107 -7.59 20.84 -4.69
CA ALA A 107 -6.91 20.38 -3.49
C ALA A 107 -6.03 19.15 -3.74
N LEU A 108 -6.50 18.21 -4.57
CA LEU A 108 -5.84 16.92 -4.77
C LEU A 108 -4.85 16.92 -5.95
N ALA A 109 -5.02 17.83 -6.91
CA ALA A 109 -4.22 17.93 -8.14
C ALA A 109 -4.00 19.40 -8.54
N ALA A 110 -3.45 20.19 -7.61
CA ALA A 110 -3.26 21.64 -7.79
C ALA A 110 -2.34 22.00 -8.97
N GLY A 111 -1.38 21.14 -9.30
CA GLY A 111 -0.42 21.33 -10.39
C GLY A 111 -0.96 21.07 -11.79
N VAL A 112 -2.18 20.57 -11.90
CA VAL A 112 -2.81 20.36 -13.20
C VAL A 112 -3.04 21.72 -13.89
N PRO A 113 -2.60 21.90 -15.15
CA PRO A 113 -2.76 23.15 -15.89
C PRO A 113 -4.21 23.66 -15.91
N ALA A 114 -4.40 24.97 -15.83
CA ALA A 114 -5.73 25.59 -15.79
C ALA A 114 -6.65 25.14 -16.94
N ALA A 115 -6.10 24.95 -18.14
CA ALA A 115 -6.82 24.46 -19.32
C ALA A 115 -7.34 23.01 -19.12
N MET A 116 -6.72 22.21 -18.25
CA MET A 116 -7.10 20.82 -17.97
C MET A 116 -7.94 20.67 -16.69
N GLN A 117 -8.20 21.75 -15.93
CA GLN A 117 -9.02 21.70 -14.71
C GLN A 117 -10.42 21.11 -14.93
N PRO A 118 -11.14 21.40 -16.03
CA PRO A 118 -12.41 20.73 -16.31
C PRO A 118 -12.28 19.21 -16.45
N LEU A 119 -11.16 18.73 -17.01
CA LEU A 119 -10.87 17.30 -17.13
C LEU A 119 -10.53 16.69 -15.78
N ALA A 120 -9.91 17.43 -14.84
CA ALA A 120 -9.69 16.97 -13.47
C ALA A 120 -11.03 16.75 -12.73
N VAL A 121 -11.97 17.65 -12.89
CA VAL A 121 -13.33 17.49 -12.36
C VAL A 121 -14.02 16.27 -13.00
N GLN A 122 -13.91 16.10 -14.31
CA GLN A 122 -14.47 14.92 -15.01
C GLN A 122 -13.81 13.62 -14.52
N ALA A 123 -12.49 13.59 -14.29
CA ALA A 123 -11.78 12.45 -13.71
C ALA A 123 -12.32 12.09 -12.32
N LEU A 124 -12.62 13.08 -11.48
CA LEU A 124 -13.26 12.88 -10.17
C LEU A 124 -14.70 12.36 -10.29
N TRP A 125 -15.46 12.77 -11.32
CA TRP A 125 -16.80 12.20 -11.54
C TRP A 125 -16.74 10.72 -11.90
N TRP A 126 -15.77 10.30 -12.73
CA TRP A 126 -15.55 8.88 -13.00
C TRP A 126 -15.13 8.11 -11.73
N SER A 127 -14.27 8.70 -10.93
CA SER A 127 -13.90 8.14 -9.62
C SER A 127 -15.12 8.02 -8.71
N ALA A 128 -15.94 9.06 -8.62
CA ALA A 128 -17.16 9.08 -7.82
C ALA A 128 -18.14 7.97 -8.25
N ALA A 129 -18.36 7.81 -9.56
CA ALA A 129 -19.21 6.75 -10.09
C ALA A 129 -18.68 5.33 -9.80
N ALA A 130 -17.36 5.16 -9.69
CA ALA A 130 -16.72 3.89 -9.38
C ALA A 130 -16.79 3.52 -7.89
N VAL A 131 -16.91 4.49 -6.97
CA VAL A 131 -16.89 4.27 -5.51
C VAL A 131 -17.92 3.24 -5.03
N PRO A 132 -19.22 3.31 -5.37
CA PRO A 132 -20.20 2.31 -4.90
C PRO A 132 -19.85 0.88 -5.33
N LEU A 133 -19.37 0.71 -6.57
CA LEU A 133 -18.91 -0.59 -7.09
C LEU A 133 -17.67 -1.09 -6.36
N ALA A 134 -16.70 -0.20 -6.10
CA ALA A 134 -15.47 -0.51 -5.39
C ALA A 134 -15.76 -0.95 -3.94
N LEU A 135 -16.64 -0.24 -3.23
CA LEU A 135 -17.07 -0.58 -1.87
C LEU A 135 -17.79 -1.93 -1.84
N LEU A 136 -18.68 -2.16 -2.79
CA LEU A 136 -19.40 -3.42 -2.88
C LEU A 136 -18.46 -4.58 -3.20
N ALA A 137 -17.55 -4.41 -4.16
CA ALA A 137 -16.51 -5.39 -4.47
C ALA A 137 -15.61 -5.71 -3.26
N SER A 138 -15.33 -4.69 -2.42
CA SER A 138 -14.58 -4.85 -1.18
C SER A 138 -15.28 -5.75 -0.17
N LEU A 139 -16.59 -5.65 -0.04
CA LEU A 139 -17.40 -6.54 0.82
C LEU A 139 -17.34 -7.99 0.30
N TRP A 140 -17.44 -8.20 -1.01
CA TRP A 140 -17.32 -9.53 -1.61
C TRP A 140 -15.90 -10.09 -1.49
N ALA A 141 -14.86 -9.25 -1.58
CA ALA A 141 -13.49 -9.67 -1.31
C ALA A 141 -13.29 -10.13 0.14
N THR A 142 -13.89 -9.42 1.11
CA THR A 142 -13.89 -9.82 2.53
C THR A 142 -14.66 -11.14 2.72
N ARG A 143 -15.76 -11.36 1.98
CA ARG A 143 -16.46 -12.64 2.00
C ARG A 143 -15.61 -13.76 1.42
N ALA A 144 -14.91 -13.56 0.29
CA ALA A 144 -13.99 -14.54 -0.26
C ALA A 144 -12.87 -14.90 0.74
N GLN A 145 -12.36 -13.92 1.49
CA GLN A 145 -11.41 -14.16 2.57
C GLN A 145 -12.00 -15.02 3.70
N HIS A 146 -13.26 -14.79 4.10
CA HIS A 146 -13.97 -15.60 5.08
C HIS A 146 -14.14 -17.05 4.62
N GLU A 147 -14.54 -17.26 3.36
CA GLU A 147 -14.68 -18.58 2.73
C GLU A 147 -13.34 -19.23 2.37
N ARG A 148 -12.21 -18.55 2.63
CA ARG A 148 -10.86 -19.00 2.26
C ARG A 148 -10.65 -19.21 0.75
N ASP A 149 -11.45 -18.54 -0.09
CA ASP A 149 -11.25 -18.52 -1.54
C ASP A 149 -10.17 -17.48 -1.92
N PHE A 150 -8.91 -17.83 -1.67
CA PHE A 150 -7.78 -16.95 -2.01
C PHE A 150 -7.60 -16.79 -3.51
N THR A 151 -7.99 -17.79 -4.30
CA THR A 151 -7.99 -17.69 -5.77
C THR A 151 -8.98 -16.64 -6.24
N GLY A 152 -10.19 -16.61 -5.66
CA GLY A 152 -11.18 -15.55 -5.91
C GLY A 152 -10.67 -14.18 -5.51
N LEU A 153 -10.09 -14.07 -4.32
CA LEU A 153 -9.58 -12.82 -3.77
C LEU A 153 -8.45 -12.21 -4.61
N TYR A 154 -7.38 -12.97 -4.89
CA TYR A 154 -6.23 -12.47 -5.65
C TYR A 154 -6.52 -12.38 -7.15
N GLY A 155 -7.33 -13.29 -7.69
CA GLY A 155 -7.80 -13.24 -9.08
C GLY A 155 -8.61 -11.96 -9.38
N ALA A 156 -9.42 -11.50 -8.42
CA ALA A 156 -10.14 -10.23 -8.55
C ALA A 156 -9.21 -9.04 -8.77
N ASN A 157 -8.06 -9.00 -8.09
CA ASN A 157 -7.06 -7.95 -8.29
C ASN A 157 -6.33 -8.07 -9.63
N LEU A 158 -6.10 -9.30 -10.12
CA LEU A 158 -5.55 -9.52 -11.46
C LEU A 158 -6.49 -8.98 -12.54
N VAL A 159 -7.79 -9.25 -12.42
CA VAL A 159 -8.82 -8.73 -13.34
C VAL A 159 -8.82 -7.20 -13.36
N VAL A 160 -8.79 -6.54 -12.20
CA VAL A 160 -8.73 -5.08 -12.11
C VAL A 160 -7.51 -4.53 -12.82
N ASN A 161 -6.31 -5.03 -12.46
CA ASN A 161 -5.07 -4.49 -13.03
C ASN A 161 -4.98 -4.75 -14.54
N ALA A 162 -5.38 -5.92 -15.03
CA ALA A 162 -5.40 -6.22 -16.46
C ALA A 162 -6.36 -5.30 -17.23
N THR A 163 -7.56 -5.07 -16.70
CA THR A 163 -8.54 -4.15 -17.31
C THR A 163 -8.02 -2.72 -17.33
N LEU A 164 -7.40 -2.26 -16.24
CA LEU A 164 -6.84 -0.90 -16.17
C LEU A 164 -5.62 -0.74 -17.08
N ILE A 165 -4.74 -1.75 -17.23
CA ILE A 165 -3.64 -1.71 -18.19
C ILE A 165 -4.19 -1.56 -19.61
N ALA A 166 -5.21 -2.33 -19.98
CA ALA A 166 -5.84 -2.22 -21.29
C ALA A 166 -6.47 -0.83 -21.50
N ALA A 167 -7.14 -0.28 -20.48
CA ALA A 167 -7.72 1.06 -20.54
C ALA A 167 -6.66 2.16 -20.65
N ILE A 168 -5.54 2.05 -19.92
CA ILE A 168 -4.40 2.98 -20.00
C ILE A 168 -3.78 2.93 -21.40
N ALA A 169 -3.56 1.74 -21.96
CA ALA A 169 -3.02 1.59 -23.30
C ALA A 169 -3.97 2.23 -24.36
N ALA A 170 -5.27 1.95 -24.29
CA ALA A 170 -6.28 2.54 -25.17
C ALA A 170 -6.36 4.06 -25.02
N ALA A 171 -6.29 4.58 -23.79
CA ALA A 171 -6.28 6.01 -23.52
C ALA A 171 -5.00 6.70 -24.05
N GLY A 172 -3.85 6.03 -23.98
CA GLY A 172 -2.59 6.52 -24.56
C GLY A 172 -2.62 6.66 -26.08
N LEU A 173 -3.52 5.92 -26.75
CA LEU A 173 -3.73 5.96 -28.20
C LEU A 173 -4.88 6.90 -28.63
N SER A 174 -5.61 7.50 -27.70
CA SER A 174 -6.87 8.23 -27.99
C SER A 174 -6.72 9.58 -28.71
N GLY A 175 -5.50 10.08 -28.89
CA GLY A 175 -5.21 11.30 -29.66
C GLY A 175 -5.61 12.62 -29.00
N SER A 176 -6.44 12.64 -27.93
CA SER A 176 -6.83 13.87 -27.24
C SER A 176 -7.03 13.64 -25.74
N PRO A 177 -6.72 14.64 -24.87
CA PRO A 177 -6.90 14.53 -23.44
C PRO A 177 -8.34 14.22 -22.98
N PRO A 178 -9.41 14.84 -23.55
CA PRO A 178 -10.77 14.48 -23.19
C PRO A 178 -11.14 13.03 -23.50
N ALA A 179 -10.72 12.51 -24.66
CA ALA A 179 -10.95 11.12 -25.02
C ALA A 179 -10.17 10.17 -24.10
N ALA A 180 -8.95 10.52 -23.72
CA ALA A 180 -8.16 9.74 -22.76
C ALA A 180 -8.86 9.65 -21.39
N VAL A 181 -9.35 10.76 -20.85
CA VAL A 181 -10.08 10.78 -19.56
C VAL A 181 -11.38 9.95 -19.65
N LEU A 182 -12.09 10.02 -20.76
CA LEU A 182 -13.29 9.20 -21.01
C LEU A 182 -12.95 7.70 -21.00
N VAL A 183 -11.92 7.29 -21.77
CA VAL A 183 -11.49 5.89 -21.87
C VAL A 183 -11.01 5.36 -20.51
N LEU A 184 -10.22 6.15 -19.76
CA LEU A 184 -9.80 5.80 -18.40
C LEU A 184 -10.99 5.66 -17.45
N GLY A 185 -11.97 6.57 -17.53
CA GLY A 185 -13.18 6.52 -16.71
C GLY A 185 -14.03 5.28 -16.99
N LEU A 186 -14.29 4.98 -18.26
CA LEU A 186 -14.99 3.76 -18.67
C LEU A 186 -14.21 2.50 -18.28
N GLY A 187 -12.90 2.51 -18.43
CA GLY A 187 -12.01 1.42 -18.01
C GLY A 187 -12.05 1.20 -16.50
N LEU A 188 -12.07 2.27 -15.70
CA LEU A 188 -12.21 2.19 -14.25
C LEU A 188 -13.56 1.57 -13.84
N LEU A 189 -14.66 2.04 -14.40
CA LEU A 189 -15.98 1.46 -14.15
C LEU A 189 -16.04 0.00 -14.57
N GLY A 190 -15.52 -0.33 -15.75
CA GLY A 190 -15.42 -1.70 -16.24
C GLY A 190 -14.59 -2.58 -15.31
N ALA A 191 -13.44 -2.09 -14.83
CA ALA A 191 -12.58 -2.83 -13.90
C ALA A 191 -13.31 -3.12 -12.58
N MET A 192 -14.03 -2.15 -12.01
CA MET A 192 -14.78 -2.35 -10.76
C MET A 192 -15.99 -3.28 -10.96
N ALA A 193 -16.68 -3.16 -12.08
CA ALA A 193 -17.80 -4.05 -12.43
C ALA A 193 -17.33 -5.50 -12.65
N LEU A 194 -16.24 -5.70 -13.40
CA LEU A 194 -15.65 -7.02 -13.63
C LEU A 194 -15.11 -7.64 -12.34
N ARG A 195 -14.48 -6.85 -11.47
CA ARG A 195 -14.06 -7.29 -10.12
C ARG A 195 -15.25 -7.81 -9.31
N LEU A 196 -16.32 -7.04 -9.26
CA LEU A 196 -17.54 -7.42 -8.54
C LEU A 196 -18.17 -8.67 -9.14
N LEU A 197 -18.28 -8.73 -10.47
CA LEU A 197 -18.82 -9.90 -11.18
C LEU A 197 -17.97 -11.15 -10.90
N TRP A 198 -16.64 -11.07 -11.01
CA TRP A 198 -15.73 -12.16 -10.70
C TRP A 198 -15.95 -12.72 -9.30
N LEU A 199 -16.01 -11.84 -8.30
CA LEU A 199 -16.20 -12.24 -6.91
C LEU A 199 -17.60 -12.84 -6.67
N ARG A 200 -18.63 -12.29 -7.29
CA ARG A 200 -20.02 -12.81 -7.16
C ARG A 200 -20.19 -14.19 -7.78
N LEU A 201 -19.58 -14.43 -8.93
CA LEU A 201 -19.69 -15.73 -9.61
C LEU A 201 -18.99 -16.86 -8.86
N ARG A 202 -18.02 -16.55 -8.00
CA ARG A 202 -17.25 -17.54 -7.24
C ARG A 202 -17.82 -17.86 -5.86
N LEU A 203 -18.64 -16.98 -5.32
CA LEU A 203 -19.13 -17.13 -3.96
C LEU A 203 -20.53 -17.77 -3.96
N PRO A 204 -20.80 -18.69 -3.01
CA PRO A 204 -22.09 -19.36 -2.93
C PRO A 204 -23.21 -18.34 -2.68
N THR A 205 -24.28 -18.48 -3.45
CA THR A 205 -25.53 -17.75 -3.22
C THR A 205 -26.30 -18.50 -2.13
N THR A 206 -26.36 -17.93 -0.93
CA THR A 206 -27.17 -18.48 0.14
C THR A 206 -28.64 -18.11 -0.06
N PRO A 207 -29.58 -19.09 0.06
CA PRO A 207 -31.01 -18.82 -0.05
C PRO A 207 -31.47 -17.79 1.00
N GLU A 208 -32.35 -16.89 0.57
CA GLU A 208 -32.71 -15.68 1.34
C GLU A 208 -33.81 -15.88 2.37
N ARG A 209 -34.47 -17.05 2.40
CA ARG A 209 -35.65 -17.28 3.24
C ARG A 209 -35.26 -17.59 4.68
N GLY A 210 -35.69 -16.72 5.60
CA GLY A 210 -35.59 -16.98 7.05
C GLY A 210 -34.30 -16.50 7.73
N ALA A 211 -33.52 -15.59 7.11
CA ALA A 211 -32.36 -15.04 7.80
C ALA A 211 -32.75 -14.29 9.08
N PRO A 212 -32.26 -14.69 10.26
CA PRO A 212 -32.60 -14.04 11.52
C PRO A 212 -32.16 -12.56 11.49
N GLU A 213 -32.83 -11.75 12.28
CA GLU A 213 -32.46 -10.34 12.43
C GLU A 213 -31.10 -10.24 13.12
N VAL A 214 -30.09 -9.88 12.34
CA VAL A 214 -28.72 -9.84 12.80
C VAL A 214 -28.33 -8.41 13.18
N SER A 215 -27.86 -8.23 14.41
CA SER A 215 -27.31 -6.94 14.85
C SER A 215 -26.01 -6.61 14.11
N VAL A 216 -25.92 -5.39 13.59
CA VAL A 216 -24.67 -4.83 13.03
C VAL A 216 -23.78 -4.41 14.19
N PRO A 217 -22.45 -4.63 14.13
CA PRO A 217 -21.52 -4.12 15.14
C PRO A 217 -21.68 -2.61 15.36
N ALA A 218 -21.45 -2.17 16.60
CA ALA A 218 -21.69 -0.79 17.01
C ALA A 218 -20.82 0.22 16.22
N PRO A 219 -21.34 1.45 15.93
CA PRO A 219 -20.63 2.46 15.15
C PRO A 219 -19.18 2.78 15.61
N PRO A 220 -18.86 2.83 16.92
CA PRO A 220 -17.48 3.05 17.37
C PRO A 220 -16.49 1.99 16.88
N VAL A 221 -16.93 0.73 16.72
CA VAL A 221 -16.05 -0.36 16.22
C VAL A 221 -15.65 -0.08 14.77
N TRP A 222 -16.60 0.38 13.96
CA TRP A 222 -16.35 0.78 12.58
C TRP A 222 -15.42 1.99 12.48
N LEU A 223 -15.64 3.00 13.31
CA LEU A 223 -14.81 4.20 13.34
C LEU A 223 -13.34 3.84 13.65
N TRP A 224 -13.10 3.05 14.69
CA TRP A 224 -11.74 2.62 15.04
C TRP A 224 -11.12 1.74 13.95
N ALA A 225 -11.90 0.89 13.31
CA ALA A 225 -11.42 0.08 12.20
C ALA A 225 -11.02 0.94 10.99
N VAL A 226 -11.85 1.92 10.61
CA VAL A 226 -11.55 2.87 9.53
C VAL A 226 -10.31 3.71 9.84
N LEU A 227 -10.20 4.24 11.05
CA LEU A 227 -9.02 5.05 11.46
C LEU A 227 -7.75 4.22 11.47
N SER A 228 -7.81 2.98 12.00
CA SER A 228 -6.65 2.09 12.08
C SER A 228 -6.10 1.69 10.70
N ALA A 229 -6.97 1.51 9.72
CA ALA A 229 -6.58 1.15 8.36
C ALA A 229 -6.38 2.37 7.46
N GLY A 230 -7.17 3.41 7.65
CA GLY A 230 -7.22 4.59 6.78
C GLY A 230 -6.05 5.53 6.98
N LEU A 231 -5.69 5.83 8.21
CA LEU A 231 -4.61 6.78 8.50
C LEU A 231 -3.25 6.36 7.91
N PRO A 232 -2.80 5.09 8.02
CA PRO A 232 -1.58 4.65 7.36
C PRO A 232 -1.59 4.85 5.84
N LEU A 233 -2.75 4.62 5.20
CA LEU A 233 -2.93 4.78 3.75
C LEU A 233 -3.13 6.26 3.34
N ALA A 234 -3.61 7.10 4.26
CA ALA A 234 -3.82 8.52 4.02
C ALA A 234 -2.49 9.30 3.90
N LEU A 235 -1.43 8.86 4.59
CA LEU A 235 -0.12 9.53 4.57
C LEU A 235 0.46 9.64 3.15
N PRO A 236 0.72 8.54 2.41
CA PRO A 236 1.28 8.66 1.06
C PRO A 236 0.28 9.29 0.08
N PHE A 237 -1.03 9.15 0.30
CA PHE A 237 -2.05 9.80 -0.51
C PHE A 237 -2.00 11.33 -0.36
N ALA A 238 -1.95 11.85 0.87
CA ALA A 238 -1.87 13.28 1.13
C ALA A 238 -0.52 13.88 0.68
N ALA A 239 0.59 13.15 0.86
CA ALA A 239 1.90 13.59 0.38
C ALA A 239 1.93 13.74 -1.15
N ARG A 240 1.33 12.79 -1.87
CA ARG A 240 1.19 12.85 -3.32
C ARG A 240 0.34 14.05 -3.76
N SER A 241 -0.76 14.33 -3.07
CA SER A 241 -1.59 15.51 -3.35
C SER A 241 -0.83 16.81 -3.06
N ALA A 242 -0.01 16.86 -2.01
CA ALA A 242 0.86 18.01 -1.73
C ALA A 242 1.94 18.18 -2.81
N ALA A 243 2.54 17.08 -3.29
CA ALA A 243 3.53 17.11 -4.36
C ALA A 243 2.96 17.68 -5.69
N SER A 244 1.65 17.56 -5.91
CA SER A 244 1.02 18.16 -7.10
C SER A 244 1.14 19.69 -7.13
N GLN A 245 1.30 20.36 -5.97
CA GLN A 245 1.47 21.81 -5.91
C GLN A 245 2.81 22.28 -6.50
N ALA A 246 3.79 21.38 -6.69
CA ALA A 246 5.07 21.72 -7.35
C ALA A 246 4.91 22.01 -8.85
N GLY A 247 3.79 21.63 -9.48
CA GLY A 247 3.52 21.87 -10.89
C GLY A 247 3.01 20.63 -11.63
N GLU A 248 2.92 20.77 -12.95
CA GLU A 248 2.44 19.71 -13.85
C GLU A 248 3.30 18.44 -13.72
N GLY A 249 2.66 17.27 -13.62
CA GLY A 249 3.30 15.99 -13.47
C GLY A 249 3.79 15.67 -12.05
N GLY A 250 3.67 16.61 -11.10
CA GLY A 250 4.17 16.44 -9.73
C GLY A 250 3.47 15.31 -8.97
N LEU A 251 2.15 15.18 -9.13
CA LEU A 251 1.37 14.11 -8.52
C LEU A 251 1.78 12.74 -9.07
N ALA A 252 1.91 12.61 -10.40
CA ALA A 252 2.29 11.36 -11.06
C ALA A 252 3.74 10.96 -10.71
N THR A 253 4.67 11.91 -10.77
CA THR A 253 6.09 11.66 -10.43
C THR A 253 6.24 11.18 -8.99
N PHE A 254 5.53 11.81 -8.04
CA PHE A 254 5.52 11.36 -6.65
C PHE A 254 4.92 9.96 -6.51
N ASN A 255 3.84 9.67 -7.24
CA ASN A 255 3.23 8.35 -7.25
C ASN A 255 4.21 7.27 -7.73
N TYR A 256 4.97 7.53 -8.80
CA TYR A 256 5.99 6.60 -9.31
C TYR A 256 7.15 6.43 -8.31
N ALA A 257 7.63 7.52 -7.72
CA ALA A 257 8.66 7.48 -6.69
C ALA A 257 8.23 6.66 -5.47
N TRP A 258 6.98 6.85 -5.03
CA TRP A 258 6.42 6.08 -3.91
C TRP A 258 6.39 4.58 -4.20
N LYS A 259 6.19 4.15 -5.45
CA LYS A 259 6.21 2.71 -5.80
C LYS A 259 7.56 2.05 -5.53
N LEU A 260 8.68 2.76 -5.64
CA LEU A 260 9.98 2.23 -5.26
C LEU A 260 10.08 1.92 -3.76
N VAL A 261 9.37 2.67 -2.92
CA VAL A 261 9.28 2.47 -1.47
C VAL A 261 8.22 1.43 -1.11
N GLU A 262 7.06 1.51 -1.74
CA GLU A 262 5.92 0.63 -1.44
C GLU A 262 6.19 -0.84 -1.76
N LEU A 263 6.93 -1.12 -2.84
CA LEU A 263 7.23 -2.50 -3.24
C LEU A 263 7.98 -3.29 -2.14
N PRO A 264 9.14 -2.86 -1.65
CA PRO A 264 9.82 -3.56 -0.56
C PRO A 264 9.02 -3.52 0.75
N LEU A 265 8.27 -2.44 1.02
CA LEU A 265 7.39 -2.37 2.18
C LEU A 265 6.36 -3.50 2.18
N VAL A 266 5.66 -3.68 1.08
CA VAL A 266 4.56 -4.66 0.98
C VAL A 266 5.09 -6.09 0.83
N LEU A 267 6.08 -6.31 -0.05
CA LEU A 267 6.56 -7.65 -0.38
C LEU A 267 7.49 -8.26 0.68
N ALA A 268 8.12 -7.43 1.50
CA ALA A 268 9.04 -7.89 2.54
C ALA A 268 8.48 -7.57 3.94
N ILE A 269 8.36 -6.30 4.31
CA ILE A 269 8.11 -5.87 5.68
C ILE A 269 6.71 -6.27 6.15
N GLN A 270 5.67 -5.91 5.38
CA GLN A 270 4.27 -6.24 5.73
C GLN A 270 4.00 -7.74 5.65
N LEU A 271 4.64 -8.45 4.74
CA LEU A 271 4.54 -9.90 4.66
C LEU A 271 5.09 -10.56 5.93
N VAL A 272 6.27 -10.13 6.42
CA VAL A 272 6.85 -10.62 7.67
C VAL A 272 5.90 -10.39 8.84
N ALA A 273 5.36 -9.18 8.99
CA ALA A 273 4.41 -8.85 10.04
C ALA A 273 3.15 -9.74 9.99
N SER A 274 2.64 -9.98 8.78
CA SER A 274 1.46 -10.83 8.55
C SER A 274 1.72 -12.30 8.89
N LEU A 275 2.87 -12.84 8.50
CA LEU A 275 3.26 -14.22 8.80
C LEU A 275 3.58 -14.43 10.29
N ALA A 276 4.12 -13.41 10.96
CA ALA A 276 4.42 -13.48 12.40
C ALA A 276 3.16 -13.37 13.29
N PHE A 277 2.08 -12.72 12.78
CA PHE A 277 0.88 -12.46 13.58
C PHE A 277 0.30 -13.70 14.29
N PRO A 278 0.07 -14.86 13.62
CA PRO A 278 -0.48 -16.03 14.29
C PRO A 278 0.41 -16.58 15.40
N ALA A 279 1.73 -16.53 15.23
CA ALA A 279 2.69 -16.99 16.25
C ALA A 279 2.70 -16.04 17.47
N ILE A 280 2.70 -14.73 17.23
CA ILE A 280 2.63 -13.68 18.24
C ILE A 280 1.30 -13.76 19.01
N ALA A 281 0.18 -13.89 18.30
CA ALA A 281 -1.14 -13.98 18.92
C ALA A 281 -1.29 -15.22 19.81
N ARG A 282 -0.79 -16.37 19.37
CA ARG A 282 -0.77 -17.60 20.18
C ARG A 282 0.12 -17.45 21.43
N ALA A 283 1.27 -16.84 21.30
CA ALA A 283 2.17 -16.61 22.42
C ALA A 283 1.59 -15.64 23.47
N LEU A 284 0.75 -14.69 23.05
CA LEU A 284 0.06 -13.73 23.93
C LEU A 284 -1.23 -14.28 24.55
N ALA A 285 -1.74 -15.44 24.10
CA ALA A 285 -2.93 -16.07 24.66
C ALA A 285 -2.66 -16.61 26.09
N PRO A 286 -3.70 -16.71 26.95
CA PRO A 286 -3.58 -17.34 28.28
C PRO A 286 -3.00 -18.76 28.16
N GLY A 287 -1.92 -19.04 28.91
CA GLY A 287 -1.18 -20.31 28.80
C GLY A 287 -0.28 -20.39 27.54
N GLY A 288 -0.14 -19.33 26.78
CA GLY A 288 0.81 -19.22 25.67
C GLY A 288 2.27 -19.24 26.16
N GLY A 289 3.19 -19.57 25.27
CA GLY A 289 4.61 -19.65 25.57
C GLY A 289 5.31 -18.28 25.70
N GLN A 290 6.64 -18.29 25.58
CA GLN A 290 7.43 -17.06 25.63
C GLN A 290 7.11 -16.14 24.40
N VAL A 291 6.62 -14.94 24.66
CA VAL A 291 6.28 -13.93 23.63
C VAL A 291 7.54 -13.34 22.97
N ALA A 292 8.64 -13.26 23.72
CA ALA A 292 9.87 -12.60 23.28
C ALA A 292 10.45 -13.18 21.99
N ALA A 293 10.50 -14.53 21.87
CA ALA A 293 11.15 -15.19 20.73
C ALA A 293 10.48 -14.87 19.37
N PRO A 294 9.16 -15.08 19.17
CA PRO A 294 8.52 -14.78 17.88
C PRO A 294 8.55 -13.28 17.55
N VAL A 295 8.44 -12.40 18.55
CA VAL A 295 8.51 -10.95 18.32
C VAL A 295 9.91 -10.52 17.92
N ARG A 296 10.97 -10.99 18.61
CA ARG A 296 12.38 -10.70 18.26
C ARG A 296 12.72 -11.18 16.86
N GLN A 297 12.29 -12.39 16.50
CA GLN A 297 12.50 -12.95 15.16
C GLN A 297 11.80 -12.10 14.08
N ALA A 298 10.57 -11.66 14.33
CA ALA A 298 9.86 -10.77 13.41
C ALA A 298 10.56 -9.41 13.24
N PHE A 299 11.00 -8.78 14.35
CA PHE A 299 11.79 -7.55 14.28
C PHE A 299 13.12 -7.75 13.55
N ALA A 300 13.84 -8.84 13.83
CA ALA A 300 15.12 -9.14 13.17
C ALA A 300 14.94 -9.26 11.65
N LEU A 301 13.93 -9.99 11.22
CA LEU A 301 13.67 -10.21 9.80
C LEU A 301 13.17 -8.93 9.11
N ALA A 302 12.18 -8.24 9.66
CA ALA A 302 11.64 -7.01 9.08
C ALA A 302 12.69 -5.90 8.96
N TRP A 303 13.47 -5.68 9.99
CA TRP A 303 14.55 -4.69 10.00
C TRP A 303 15.66 -5.03 9.00
N THR A 304 16.11 -6.30 8.97
CA THR A 304 17.16 -6.73 8.03
C THR A 304 16.70 -6.59 6.58
N LEU A 305 15.45 -6.94 6.29
CA LEU A 305 14.87 -6.76 4.96
C LEU A 305 14.73 -5.27 4.58
N ALA A 306 14.39 -4.40 5.54
CA ALA A 306 14.39 -2.95 5.31
C ALA A 306 15.79 -2.43 4.97
N CYS A 307 16.82 -2.82 5.73
CA CYS A 307 18.21 -2.46 5.43
C CYS A 307 18.65 -2.98 4.06
N ALA A 308 18.30 -4.22 3.71
CA ALA A 308 18.62 -4.80 2.40
C ALA A 308 17.92 -4.06 1.25
N ALA A 309 16.66 -3.66 1.43
CA ALA A 309 15.90 -2.89 0.45
C ALA A 309 16.51 -1.47 0.25
N ILE A 310 16.91 -0.80 1.32
CA ILE A 310 17.59 0.50 1.23
C ILE A 310 18.94 0.35 0.54
N ALA A 311 19.73 -0.68 0.86
CA ALA A 311 21.00 -0.97 0.21
C ALA A 311 20.81 -1.21 -1.30
N ALA A 312 19.80 -2.00 -1.69
CA ALA A 312 19.46 -2.24 -3.08
C ALA A 312 19.06 -0.94 -3.81
N LEU A 313 18.22 -0.11 -3.18
CA LEU A 313 17.79 1.17 -3.75
C LEU A 313 18.94 2.17 -3.82
N ALA A 314 19.82 2.24 -2.81
CA ALA A 314 20.97 3.12 -2.86
C ALA A 314 21.89 2.84 -4.07
N VAL A 315 22.10 1.55 -4.39
CA VAL A 315 22.92 1.13 -5.50
C VAL A 315 22.19 1.18 -6.84
N GLY A 316 20.91 0.76 -6.87
CA GLY A 316 20.18 0.47 -8.10
C GLY A 316 19.00 1.38 -8.41
N ALA A 317 18.69 2.43 -7.61
CA ALA A 317 17.48 3.24 -7.82
C ALA A 317 17.38 3.85 -9.24
N PRO A 318 18.43 4.39 -9.87
CA PRO A 318 18.35 4.89 -11.24
C PRO A 318 17.98 3.79 -12.24
N ALA A 319 18.58 2.59 -12.10
CA ALA A 319 18.30 1.45 -12.98
C ALA A 319 16.89 0.88 -12.73
N LEU A 320 16.45 0.81 -11.47
CA LEU A 320 15.11 0.39 -11.12
C LEU A 320 14.06 1.37 -11.67
N ALA A 321 14.27 2.68 -11.54
CA ALA A 321 13.37 3.67 -12.11
C ALA A 321 13.30 3.56 -13.64
N ARG A 322 14.43 3.36 -14.32
CA ARG A 322 14.46 3.11 -15.78
C ARG A 322 13.75 1.81 -16.15
N LEU A 323 13.97 0.74 -15.40
CA LEU A 323 13.33 -0.57 -15.64
C LEU A 323 11.80 -0.47 -15.50
N LEU A 324 11.32 0.22 -14.50
CA LEU A 324 9.89 0.29 -14.19
C LEU A 324 9.17 1.39 -14.98
N PHE A 325 9.80 2.54 -15.16
CA PHE A 325 9.14 3.75 -15.68
C PHE A 325 9.81 4.38 -16.90
N GLY A 326 11.00 3.92 -17.32
CA GLY A 326 11.77 4.50 -18.44
C GLY A 326 11.24 4.10 -19.83
N TRP A 327 9.92 3.95 -19.98
CA TRP A 327 9.29 3.52 -21.22
C TRP A 327 8.39 4.63 -21.79
N GLY A 328 8.23 4.62 -23.10
CA GLY A 328 7.25 5.46 -23.79
C GLY A 328 7.52 6.96 -23.62
N ARG A 329 6.60 7.68 -22.94
CA ARG A 329 6.62 9.16 -22.84
C ARG A 329 7.36 9.71 -21.62
N MET A 330 8.00 8.84 -20.80
CA MET A 330 8.74 9.29 -19.63
C MET A 330 10.07 9.92 -20.05
N ASP A 331 10.30 11.15 -19.62
CA ASP A 331 11.56 11.87 -19.88
C ASP A 331 12.64 11.60 -18.80
N ALA A 332 13.88 11.96 -19.12
CA ALA A 332 15.03 11.69 -18.26
C ALA A 332 14.99 12.51 -16.95
N ALA A 333 14.47 13.74 -16.99
CA ALA A 333 14.39 14.61 -15.81
C ALA A 333 13.34 14.08 -14.82
N ALA A 334 12.18 13.64 -15.31
CA ALA A 334 11.18 13.00 -14.47
C ALA A 334 11.70 11.69 -13.87
N LEU A 335 12.40 10.86 -14.64
CA LEU A 335 13.04 9.64 -14.12
C LEU A 335 14.06 9.96 -13.02
N GLU A 336 14.83 11.04 -13.17
CA GLU A 336 15.76 11.49 -12.14
C GLU A 336 15.01 11.86 -10.84
N GLN A 337 13.92 12.59 -10.95
CA GLN A 337 13.08 12.92 -9.79
C GLN A 337 12.50 11.65 -9.14
N VAL A 338 11.99 10.71 -9.93
CA VAL A 338 11.43 9.45 -9.43
C VAL A 338 12.44 8.69 -8.58
N TRP A 339 13.67 8.46 -9.08
CA TRP A 339 14.63 7.69 -8.30
C TRP A 339 15.18 8.48 -7.10
N ARG A 340 15.39 9.80 -7.22
CA ARG A 340 15.85 10.65 -6.10
C ARG A 340 14.83 10.66 -4.96
N TRP A 341 13.56 10.90 -5.27
CA TRP A 341 12.50 10.89 -4.27
C TRP A 341 12.26 9.50 -3.70
N GLY A 342 12.28 8.45 -4.54
CA GLY A 342 12.16 7.07 -4.10
C GLY A 342 13.28 6.66 -3.15
N LEU A 343 14.52 7.04 -3.45
CA LEU A 343 15.68 6.80 -2.57
C LEU A 343 15.53 7.56 -1.24
N ALA A 344 15.12 8.82 -1.26
CA ALA A 344 14.86 9.59 -0.05
C ALA A 344 13.75 8.95 0.80
N GLY A 345 12.65 8.51 0.16
CA GLY A 345 11.55 7.84 0.82
C GLY A 345 11.91 6.47 1.40
N SER A 346 12.89 5.77 0.82
CA SER A 346 13.31 4.43 1.26
C SER A 346 13.81 4.40 2.71
N TRP A 347 14.34 5.49 3.23
CA TRP A 347 14.73 5.59 4.64
C TRP A 347 13.56 5.39 5.60
N GLY A 348 12.35 5.69 5.17
CA GLY A 348 11.13 5.39 5.90
C GLY A 348 10.84 3.90 6.08
N LEU A 349 11.51 3.01 5.34
CA LEU A 349 11.37 1.56 5.52
C LEU A 349 11.86 1.09 6.89
N LEU A 350 12.88 1.72 7.46
CA LEU A 350 13.38 1.37 8.80
C LEU A 350 12.33 1.57 9.89
N PRO A 351 11.78 2.79 10.08
CA PRO A 351 10.73 2.96 11.07
C PRO A 351 9.46 2.17 10.72
N GLN A 352 9.12 1.99 9.45
CA GLN A 352 7.98 1.18 9.06
C GLN A 352 8.18 -0.31 9.39
N ALA A 353 9.40 -0.85 9.31
CA ALA A 353 9.71 -2.21 9.74
C ALA A 353 9.48 -2.40 11.24
N VAL A 354 9.92 -1.43 12.05
CA VAL A 354 9.67 -1.43 13.49
C VAL A 354 8.17 -1.28 13.77
N ALA A 355 7.51 -0.31 13.15
CA ALA A 355 6.09 -0.07 13.35
C ALA A 355 5.24 -1.29 12.96
N ALA A 356 5.52 -1.96 11.84
CA ALA A 356 4.74 -3.10 11.36
C ALA A 356 4.71 -4.25 12.39
N VAL A 357 5.85 -4.60 12.98
CA VAL A 357 5.91 -5.64 14.01
C VAL A 357 5.28 -5.17 15.32
N ALA A 358 5.56 -3.94 15.75
CA ALA A 358 4.96 -3.36 16.96
C ALA A 358 3.43 -3.31 16.84
N LEU A 359 2.88 -2.90 15.68
CA LEU A 359 1.45 -2.91 15.39
C LEU A 359 0.84 -4.31 15.48
N THR A 360 1.55 -5.33 15.01
CA THR A 360 1.15 -6.74 15.12
C THR A 360 0.95 -7.15 16.57
N VAL A 361 1.88 -6.76 17.45
CA VAL A 361 1.78 -7.03 18.91
C VAL A 361 0.65 -6.22 19.54
N LEU A 362 0.54 -4.92 19.20
CA LEU A 362 -0.53 -4.04 19.73
C LEU A 362 -1.92 -4.54 19.30
N ALA A 363 -2.05 -5.01 18.05
CA ALA A 363 -3.28 -5.59 17.55
C ALA A 363 -3.66 -6.87 18.31
N ALA A 364 -2.69 -7.77 18.52
CA ALA A 364 -2.90 -8.98 19.31
C ALA A 364 -3.28 -8.68 20.77
N ARG A 365 -2.73 -7.60 21.36
CA ARG A 365 -3.09 -7.08 22.69
C ARG A 365 -4.38 -6.25 22.70
N ARG A 366 -5.02 -6.00 21.55
CA ARG A 366 -6.19 -5.09 21.40
C ARG A 366 -5.92 -3.66 21.89
N LYS A 367 -4.67 -3.17 21.79
CA LYS A 367 -4.22 -1.84 22.22
C LYS A 367 -3.83 -0.93 21.07
N MET A 368 -4.73 -0.74 20.08
CA MET A 368 -4.44 0.03 18.87
C MET A 368 -4.52 1.56 19.03
N ARG A 369 -5.09 2.07 20.13
CA ARG A 369 -5.28 3.53 20.34
C ARG A 369 -4.00 4.36 20.20
N PRO A 370 -2.86 4.00 20.80
CA PRO A 370 -1.61 4.76 20.63
C PRO A 370 -1.15 4.82 19.18
N ALA A 371 -1.29 3.72 18.44
CA ALA A 371 -0.94 3.65 17.03
C ALA A 371 -1.81 4.58 16.18
N VAL A 372 -3.14 4.57 16.39
CA VAL A 372 -4.06 5.47 15.70
C VAL A 372 -3.74 6.93 16.00
N ALA A 373 -3.46 7.27 17.26
CA ALA A 373 -3.06 8.63 17.66
C ALA A 373 -1.74 9.05 16.98
N ALA A 374 -0.75 8.15 16.92
CA ALA A 374 0.54 8.42 16.26
C ALA A 374 0.39 8.64 14.75
N TYR A 375 -0.40 7.81 14.06
CA TYR A 375 -0.70 8.02 12.65
C TYR A 375 -1.50 9.31 12.41
N GLY A 376 -2.43 9.65 13.32
CA GLY A 376 -3.14 10.94 13.29
C GLY A 376 -2.19 12.12 13.43
N ALA A 377 -1.25 12.06 14.37
CA ALA A 377 -0.22 13.09 14.54
C ALA A 377 0.70 13.20 13.32
N ALA A 378 1.13 12.06 12.73
CA ALA A 378 1.92 12.05 11.50
C ALA A 378 1.14 12.65 10.32
N PHE A 379 -0.16 12.38 10.22
CA PHE A 379 -1.02 12.96 9.20
C PHE A 379 -1.18 14.48 9.36
N LEU A 380 -1.38 14.95 10.59
CA LEU A 380 -1.44 16.40 10.91
C LEU A 380 -0.10 17.08 10.62
N LEU A 381 1.04 16.44 10.92
CA LEU A 381 2.37 16.95 10.56
C LEU A 381 2.50 17.15 9.05
N LEU A 382 2.06 16.17 8.27
CA LEU A 382 2.09 16.25 6.80
C LEU A 382 1.17 17.36 6.27
N LEU A 383 -0.05 17.49 6.83
CA LEU A 383 -0.96 18.57 6.46
C LEU A 383 -0.40 19.94 6.82
N ALA A 384 0.26 20.07 7.97
CA ALA A 384 0.92 21.30 8.37
C ALA A 384 2.07 21.66 7.43
N ALA A 385 2.89 20.69 7.01
CA ALA A 385 3.94 20.89 6.02
C ALA A 385 3.37 21.34 4.66
N ALA A 386 2.30 20.70 4.18
CA ALA A 386 1.62 21.10 2.95
C ALA A 386 1.01 22.51 3.06
N ALA A 387 0.39 22.84 4.19
CA ALA A 387 -0.15 24.19 4.45
C ALA A 387 0.94 25.26 4.55
N ALA A 388 2.16 24.89 4.98
CA ALA A 388 3.34 25.76 4.97
C ALA A 388 3.98 25.88 3.56
N GLY A 389 3.39 25.28 2.52
CA GLY A 389 3.86 25.38 1.15
C GLY A 389 4.91 24.33 0.75
N VAL A 390 5.14 23.31 1.55
CA VAL A 390 6.05 22.22 1.19
C VAL A 390 5.40 21.37 0.09
N SER A 391 5.92 21.49 -1.14
CA SER A 391 5.46 20.78 -2.33
C SER A 391 6.56 19.97 -3.01
N ASP A 392 7.84 20.23 -2.68
CA ASP A 392 8.96 19.46 -3.21
C ASP A 392 8.88 18.00 -2.75
N GLY A 393 8.95 17.07 -3.72
CA GLY A 393 8.76 15.65 -3.45
C GLY A 393 9.84 15.05 -2.54
N LEU A 394 11.06 15.56 -2.58
CA LEU A 394 12.13 15.10 -1.69
C LEU A 394 11.84 15.48 -0.24
N LEU A 395 11.43 16.74 0.00
CA LEU A 395 11.04 17.20 1.33
C LEU A 395 9.81 16.45 1.85
N LEU A 396 8.81 16.21 0.99
CA LEU A 396 7.62 15.44 1.36
C LEU A 396 7.96 13.99 1.74
N MET A 397 8.91 13.35 1.05
CA MET A 397 9.41 12.02 1.46
C MET A 397 10.10 12.07 2.82
N GLN A 398 10.84 13.15 3.13
CA GLN A 398 11.45 13.32 4.46
C GLN A 398 10.40 13.54 5.55
N VAL A 399 9.36 14.34 5.28
CA VAL A 399 8.22 14.51 6.21
C VAL A 399 7.51 13.19 6.47
N LEU A 400 7.29 12.37 5.42
CA LEU A 400 6.74 11.03 5.58
C LEU A 400 7.65 10.15 6.45
N ASN A 401 8.96 10.16 6.21
CA ASN A 401 9.92 9.38 7.00
C ASN A 401 9.88 9.78 8.48
N LEU A 402 9.81 11.09 8.76
CA LEU A 402 9.65 11.61 10.12
C LEU A 402 8.32 11.16 10.76
N GLY A 403 7.23 11.21 9.99
CA GLY A 403 5.92 10.71 10.42
C GLY A 403 5.96 9.22 10.78
N TYR A 404 6.58 8.39 9.93
CA TYR A 404 6.75 6.97 10.21
C TYR A 404 7.68 6.71 11.41
N ALA A 405 8.72 7.54 11.60
CA ALA A 405 9.58 7.46 12.78
C ALA A 405 8.79 7.78 14.06
N LEU A 406 7.95 8.81 14.04
CA LEU A 406 7.04 9.12 15.15
C LEU A 406 6.13 7.93 15.48
N VAL A 407 5.52 7.31 14.45
CA VAL A 407 4.67 6.12 14.64
C VAL A 407 5.45 4.97 15.24
N ALA A 408 6.65 4.68 14.75
CA ALA A 408 7.49 3.61 15.26
C ALA A 408 7.84 3.81 16.75
N VAL A 409 8.28 5.02 17.11
CA VAL A 409 8.63 5.39 18.49
C VAL A 409 7.42 5.24 19.42
N VAL A 410 6.28 5.80 19.06
CA VAL A 410 5.05 5.70 19.88
C VAL A 410 4.59 4.26 20.02
N CYS A 411 4.63 3.47 18.95
CA CYS A 411 4.25 2.05 19.00
C CYS A 411 5.20 1.25 19.92
N VAL A 412 6.51 1.48 19.84
CA VAL A 412 7.49 0.81 20.73
C VAL A 412 7.29 1.21 22.18
N ILE A 413 7.08 2.51 22.46
CA ILE A 413 6.76 2.98 23.82
C ILE A 413 5.47 2.31 24.34
N ALA A 414 4.45 2.16 23.48
CA ALA A 414 3.18 1.53 23.83
C ALA A 414 3.31 0.02 24.14
N LEU A 415 4.37 -0.65 23.67
CA LEU A 415 4.68 -2.03 24.06
C LEU A 415 5.16 -2.13 25.52
N GLY A 416 5.62 -1.02 26.12
CA GLY A 416 6.16 -0.95 27.47
C GLY A 416 7.63 -1.38 27.55
N ARG A 417 8.16 -1.46 28.78
CA ARG A 417 9.58 -1.84 29.02
C ARG A 417 9.95 -3.20 28.45
N GLU A 418 9.03 -4.16 28.48
CA GLU A 418 9.23 -5.47 27.87
C GLU A 418 9.43 -5.38 26.35
N GLY A 419 8.72 -4.46 25.68
CA GLY A 419 8.84 -4.25 24.25
C GLY A 419 10.25 -3.84 23.80
N LEU A 420 10.95 -3.07 24.61
CA LEU A 420 12.34 -2.70 24.35
C LEU A 420 13.30 -3.91 24.44
N SER A 421 13.04 -4.84 25.35
CA SER A 421 13.86 -6.07 25.48
C SER A 421 13.65 -7.05 24.30
N TRP A 422 12.58 -6.87 23.52
CA TRP A 422 12.30 -7.67 22.33
C TRP A 422 13.02 -7.19 21.07
N LEU A 423 13.64 -6.01 21.12
CA LEU A 423 14.41 -5.53 19.97
C LEU A 423 15.69 -6.37 19.79
N PRO A 424 15.95 -6.90 18.58
CA PRO A 424 17.09 -7.79 18.32
C PRO A 424 18.36 -6.99 18.05
N GLY A 425 19.01 -6.48 19.11
CA GLY A 425 20.15 -5.56 19.02
C GLY A 425 21.26 -6.05 18.08
N ALA A 426 21.60 -7.34 18.10
CA ALA A 426 22.62 -7.91 17.23
C ALA A 426 22.21 -7.86 15.74
N ALA A 427 20.96 -8.26 15.42
CA ALA A 427 20.46 -8.19 14.04
C ALA A 427 20.42 -6.75 13.54
N MET A 428 19.92 -5.83 14.38
CA MET A 428 19.83 -4.40 14.05
C MET A 428 21.21 -3.78 13.82
N ALA A 429 22.18 -4.07 14.68
CA ALA A 429 23.53 -3.53 14.56
C ALA A 429 24.25 -4.05 13.30
N TRP A 430 24.22 -5.37 13.06
CA TRP A 430 24.91 -5.95 11.92
C TRP A 430 24.28 -5.59 10.58
N SER A 431 22.96 -5.51 10.48
CA SER A 431 22.31 -5.03 9.25
C SER A 431 22.53 -3.53 9.01
N ALA A 432 22.53 -2.72 10.07
CA ALA A 432 22.91 -1.30 9.95
C ALA A 432 24.38 -1.11 9.54
N ALA A 433 25.30 -1.88 10.11
CA ALA A 433 26.71 -1.86 9.71
C ALA A 433 26.90 -2.31 8.25
N GLY A 434 26.18 -3.37 7.83
CA GLY A 434 26.17 -3.81 6.44
C GLY A 434 25.64 -2.74 5.48
N LEU A 435 24.54 -2.07 5.85
CA LEU A 435 24.00 -0.95 5.08
C LEU A 435 25.00 0.20 4.99
N ALA A 436 25.62 0.59 6.11
CA ALA A 436 26.64 1.63 6.13
C ALA A 436 27.85 1.28 5.22
N ALA A 437 28.29 0.01 5.23
CA ALA A 437 29.37 -0.46 4.36
C ALA A 437 28.99 -0.39 2.87
N VAL A 438 27.76 -0.79 2.50
CA VAL A 438 27.25 -0.68 1.13
C VAL A 438 27.21 0.79 0.68
N LEU A 439 26.72 1.68 1.54
CA LEU A 439 26.66 3.12 1.26
C LEU A 439 28.07 3.70 1.09
N ALA A 440 29.00 3.40 2.00
CA ALA A 440 30.38 3.86 1.91
C ALA A 440 31.05 3.41 0.61
N LEU A 441 30.87 2.14 0.22
CA LEU A 441 31.39 1.61 -1.03
C LEU A 441 30.73 2.29 -2.24
N HIS A 442 29.41 2.48 -2.22
CA HIS A 442 28.68 3.14 -3.30
C HIS A 442 29.15 4.57 -3.54
N PHE A 443 29.43 5.33 -2.48
CA PHE A 443 29.95 6.71 -2.59
C PHE A 443 31.43 6.75 -2.98
N ALA A 444 32.22 5.71 -2.66
CA ALA A 444 33.62 5.62 -3.04
C ALA A 444 33.83 5.23 -4.53
N LEU A 445 32.84 4.60 -5.16
CA LEU A 445 32.94 4.18 -6.57
C LEU A 445 32.70 5.36 -7.52
N PRO A 446 33.42 5.39 -8.68
CA PRO A 446 33.25 6.44 -9.69
C PRO A 446 31.81 6.54 -10.20
N ALA A 447 31.38 7.78 -10.52
CA ALA A 447 30.05 8.04 -11.05
C ALA A 447 29.73 7.27 -12.34
N ALA A 448 30.72 6.99 -13.17
CA ALA A 448 30.58 6.21 -14.41
C ALA A 448 29.96 4.81 -14.22
N TRP A 449 30.08 4.23 -13.03
CA TRP A 449 29.40 2.96 -12.68
C TRP A 449 27.88 3.11 -12.56
N ARG A 450 27.41 4.31 -12.24
CA ARG A 450 25.97 4.62 -12.05
C ARG A 450 25.25 4.81 -13.37
N ASP A 451 25.99 5.27 -14.39
CA ASP A 451 25.46 5.61 -15.72
C ASP A 451 25.57 4.46 -16.73
N GLY A 452 26.04 3.30 -16.29
CA GLY A 452 26.24 2.10 -17.08
C GLY A 452 24.97 1.43 -17.60
N ALA A 453 25.16 0.34 -18.33
CA ALA A 453 24.06 -0.50 -18.85
C ALA A 453 23.12 -0.96 -17.71
N LEU A 454 21.82 -1.03 -18.00
CA LEU A 454 20.75 -1.31 -17.05
C LEU A 454 21.03 -2.52 -16.13
N LEU A 455 21.60 -3.60 -16.67
CA LEU A 455 21.80 -4.87 -15.95
C LEU A 455 22.86 -4.78 -14.85
N ALA A 456 23.96 -4.06 -15.05
CA ALA A 456 25.06 -4.00 -14.09
C ALA A 456 24.66 -3.38 -12.75
N PRO A 457 23.99 -2.19 -12.69
CA PRO A 457 23.50 -1.64 -11.43
C PRO A 457 22.41 -2.51 -10.76
N LEU A 458 21.55 -3.18 -11.54
CA LEU A 458 20.53 -4.08 -10.98
C LEU A 458 21.16 -5.31 -10.33
N LEU A 459 22.16 -5.92 -10.97
CA LEU A 459 22.92 -7.03 -10.38
C LEU A 459 23.69 -6.57 -9.14
N ALA A 460 24.33 -5.40 -9.20
CA ALA A 460 25.03 -4.84 -8.05
C ALA A 460 24.09 -4.58 -6.88
N ALA A 461 22.88 -4.07 -7.12
CA ALA A 461 21.85 -3.88 -6.12
C ALA A 461 21.41 -5.22 -5.49
N ALA A 462 21.18 -6.25 -6.32
CA ALA A 462 20.84 -7.57 -5.84
C ALA A 462 21.96 -8.22 -5.01
N VAL A 463 23.22 -8.07 -5.45
CA VAL A 463 24.40 -8.56 -4.72
C VAL A 463 24.55 -7.81 -3.40
N ALA A 464 24.41 -6.48 -3.37
CA ALA A 464 24.49 -5.68 -2.16
C ALA A 464 23.45 -6.12 -1.12
N ALA A 465 22.19 -6.31 -1.55
CA ALA A 465 21.13 -6.83 -0.68
C ALA A 465 21.45 -8.24 -0.17
N ALA A 466 21.88 -9.14 -1.04
CA ALA A 466 22.23 -10.52 -0.69
C ALA A 466 23.40 -10.59 0.30
N LEU A 467 24.46 -9.84 0.07
CA LEU A 467 25.61 -9.77 0.98
C LEU A 467 25.22 -9.26 2.37
N LEU A 468 24.38 -8.22 2.43
CA LEU A 468 23.86 -7.69 3.69
C LEU A 468 23.04 -8.75 4.43
N LEU A 469 22.15 -9.46 3.73
CA LEU A 469 21.33 -10.52 4.29
C LEU A 469 22.20 -11.67 4.82
N LEU A 470 23.21 -12.11 4.04
CA LEU A 470 24.14 -13.17 4.44
C LEU A 470 25.00 -12.77 5.64
N LEU A 471 25.52 -11.55 5.66
CA LEU A 471 26.28 -11.01 6.80
C LEU A 471 25.44 -11.03 8.08
N THR A 472 24.22 -10.51 8.01
CA THR A 472 23.30 -10.46 9.15
C THR A 472 22.90 -11.86 9.59
N LEU A 473 22.62 -12.76 8.65
CA LEU A 473 22.28 -14.15 8.93
C LEU A 473 23.45 -14.87 9.64
N TRP A 474 24.68 -14.64 9.20
CA TRP A 474 25.87 -15.23 9.83
C TRP A 474 26.08 -14.72 11.25
N ARG A 475 25.84 -13.44 11.51
CA ARG A 475 26.13 -12.78 12.79
C ARG A 475 24.96 -12.79 13.79
N SER A 476 23.71 -12.99 13.33
CA SER A 476 22.51 -12.92 14.18
C SER A 476 21.90 -14.29 14.42
N GLY A 477 21.84 -14.70 15.69
CA GLY A 477 21.12 -15.92 16.13
C GLY A 477 19.61 -15.79 15.93
N ASP A 478 19.04 -14.61 16.20
CA ASP A 478 17.59 -14.36 16.06
C ASP A 478 17.15 -14.54 14.59
N LEU A 479 17.95 -14.04 13.63
CA LEU A 479 17.65 -14.19 12.20
C LEU A 479 17.78 -15.65 11.74
N ARG A 480 18.81 -16.37 12.21
CA ARG A 480 18.96 -17.80 11.90
C ARG A 480 17.78 -18.63 12.41
N GLN A 481 17.29 -18.31 13.60
CA GLN A 481 16.13 -19.00 14.19
C GLN A 481 14.83 -18.65 13.44
N ALA A 482 14.69 -17.43 12.94
CA ALA A 482 13.53 -17.00 12.15
C ALA A 482 13.40 -17.78 10.82
N LEU A 483 14.53 -18.16 10.20
CA LEU A 483 14.54 -18.88 8.91
C LEU A 483 14.47 -20.40 9.05
N ARG A 484 14.67 -20.97 10.27
CA ARG A 484 14.58 -22.41 10.52
C ARG A 484 13.17 -22.92 10.85
N ARG A 485 12.23 -22.01 11.04
CA ARG A 485 10.81 -22.28 11.34
C ARG A 485 9.92 -21.95 10.13
#